data_933da51a049be89a34faac5bf4101e20
#
_entry.id   933da51a049be89a34faac5bf4101e20
#
_cell.length_a   1.000
_cell.length_b   1.000
_cell.length_c   1.000
_cell.angle_alpha   90.00
_cell.angle_beta   90.00
_cell.angle_gamma   90.00
#
_symmetry.space_group_name_H-M   'P 1'
#
loop_
_entity.id
_entity.type
_entity.pdbx_description
1 polymer ?
#
loop_
_entity_poly.entity_id
_entity_poly.type
_entity_poly.pdbx_seq_one_letter_code
_entity_poly.pdbx_strand_id
1 'polypeptide(L)'
;IRNSAEIGNDLIKPGNFEVHIDLDNYPFAFCELGTGICVSKHRRPYISSLDDYSMVLTKLGSGCNLLGYYMFCGGINKMIGGTPLCRSNWTDYDALVYPIFNNYFQAPISEHGDYKNSYRTIKLLNLFVNDFGSELAQMQPFLQENPPKDSDQCSLRYAMRIKDESGYIFVNHHC
;
A
#
# COMPACT_ATOMS: atom_id res chain seq x y z
N ILE A 1 0.59 7.28 1.05
CA ILE A 1 1.76 7.11 1.92
C ILE A 1 2.94 7.68 1.16
N ARG A 2 3.43 8.80 1.63
CA ARG A 2 4.60 9.46 1.03
C ARG A 2 5.83 8.65 1.34
N ASN A 3 6.86 8.82 0.53
CA ASN A 3 8.17 8.25 0.78
C ASN A 3 8.81 9.00 1.96
N SER A 4 8.41 8.69 3.17
CA SER A 4 8.96 9.24 4.40
C SER A 4 10.31 8.60 4.67
N ALA A 5 11.30 9.40 5.05
CA ALA A 5 12.59 8.86 5.51
C ALA A 5 12.44 8.01 6.80
N GLU A 6 11.31 8.13 7.48
CA GLU A 6 10.97 7.35 8.67
C GLU A 6 10.29 6.03 8.31
N ILE A 7 9.50 6.00 7.23
CA ILE A 7 8.82 4.79 6.75
C ILE A 7 9.79 3.98 5.89
N GLY A 8 10.19 2.84 6.38
CA GLY A 8 11.16 1.96 5.73
C GLY A 8 12.55 2.00 6.37
N ASN A 9 12.83 2.97 7.23
CA ASN A 9 14.05 2.95 8.05
C ASN A 9 14.08 1.76 9.02
N ASP A 10 12.93 1.28 9.44
CA ASP A 10 12.74 0.04 10.20
C ASP A 10 13.15 -1.21 9.41
N LEU A 11 13.11 -1.16 8.08
CA LEU A 11 13.58 -2.24 7.21
C LEU A 11 15.07 -2.12 6.87
N ILE A 12 15.63 -0.92 6.90
CA ILE A 12 17.03 -0.64 6.49
C ILE A 12 17.92 -0.34 7.70
N LYS A 13 17.37 0.25 8.74
CA LYS A 13 18.08 0.55 9.99
C LYS A 13 17.30 -0.06 11.15
N PRO A 14 17.96 -0.78 12.06
CA PRO A 14 17.33 -1.26 13.28
C PRO A 14 16.79 -0.07 14.08
N GLY A 15 15.47 0.09 14.04
CA GLY A 15 14.75 0.91 14.99
C GLY A 15 14.65 0.20 16.33
N ASN A 16 13.81 0.67 17.23
CA ASN A 16 13.56 0.05 18.53
C ASN A 16 12.89 -1.35 18.45
N PHE A 17 12.57 -1.81 17.25
CA PHE A 17 12.09 -3.16 16.96
C PHE A 17 13.18 -3.87 16.15
N GLU A 18 13.79 -4.89 16.74
CA GLU A 18 14.77 -5.75 16.08
C GLU A 18 14.11 -6.66 15.03
N VAL A 19 13.64 -6.09 13.93
CA VAL A 19 13.26 -6.90 12.78
C VAL A 19 14.45 -6.97 11.84
N HIS A 20 15.25 -8.01 12.00
CA HIS A 20 16.37 -8.31 11.13
C HIS A 20 15.88 -9.09 9.90
N ILE A 21 15.37 -8.39 8.89
CA ILE A 21 15.15 -8.99 7.58
C ILE A 21 16.39 -8.73 6.74
N ASP A 22 17.02 -9.80 6.31
CA ASP A 22 18.10 -9.74 5.35
C ASP A 22 17.53 -9.46 3.96
N LEU A 23 17.51 -8.18 3.60
CA LEU A 23 16.90 -7.71 2.34
C LEU A 23 17.65 -8.23 1.10
N ASP A 24 18.91 -8.66 1.24
CA ASP A 24 19.69 -9.17 0.12
C ASP A 24 19.30 -10.62 -0.22
N ASN A 25 18.80 -11.36 0.77
CA ASN A 25 18.38 -12.75 0.61
C ASN A 25 16.89 -12.97 0.42
N TYR A 26 16.07 -11.93 0.61
CA TYR A 26 14.61 -12.05 0.50
C TYR A 26 14.03 -10.99 -0.43
N PRO A 27 13.02 -11.34 -1.25
CA PRO A 27 12.34 -10.36 -2.07
C PRO A 27 11.58 -9.36 -1.18
N PHE A 28 11.63 -8.09 -1.55
CA PHE A 28 10.80 -7.07 -0.93
C PHE A 28 9.33 -7.27 -1.34
N ALA A 29 8.49 -7.64 -0.40
CA ALA A 29 7.11 -8.06 -0.64
C ALA A 29 6.13 -7.44 0.35
N PHE A 30 4.94 -7.14 -0.13
CA PHE A 30 3.79 -6.77 0.69
C PHE A 30 2.68 -7.78 0.51
N CYS A 31 2.15 -8.33 1.59
CA CYS A 31 0.92 -9.13 1.56
C CYS A 31 -0.33 -8.28 1.81
N GLU A 32 -0.18 -7.15 2.50
CA GLU A 32 -1.27 -6.24 2.86
C GLU A 32 -0.92 -4.80 2.49
N LEU A 33 -0.75 -4.54 1.21
CA LEU A 33 -0.63 -3.17 0.73
C LEU A 33 -2.02 -2.55 0.69
N GLY A 34 -2.26 -1.56 1.54
CA GLY A 34 -3.57 -0.95 1.70
C GLY A 34 -4.03 -0.23 0.44
N THR A 35 -5.14 -0.66 -0.11
CA THR A 35 -5.90 0.01 -1.16
C THR A 35 -7.20 0.59 -0.61
N GLY A 36 -7.24 0.81 0.66
CA GLY A 36 -8.29 1.37 1.44
C GLY A 36 -7.99 1.27 2.92
N ILE A 37 -8.80 1.88 3.75
CA ILE A 37 -8.65 1.86 5.19
C ILE A 37 -10.01 1.78 5.87
N CYS A 38 -10.07 1.04 6.98
CA CYS A 38 -11.28 0.94 7.78
C CYS A 38 -11.65 2.30 8.37
N VAL A 39 -12.91 2.65 8.27
CA VAL A 39 -13.48 3.79 8.96
C VAL A 39 -13.79 3.39 10.39
N SER A 40 -13.15 4.03 11.36
CA SER A 40 -13.37 3.78 12.78
C SER A 40 -14.25 4.86 13.42
N LYS A 41 -14.68 4.61 14.68
CA LYS A 41 -15.43 5.59 15.46
C LYS A 41 -14.69 6.93 15.60
N HIS A 42 -13.38 6.87 15.77
CA HIS A 42 -12.52 8.02 16.03
C HIS A 42 -11.87 8.61 14.78
N ARG A 43 -11.84 7.87 13.71
CA ARG A 43 -11.15 8.27 12.49
C ARG A 43 -11.94 7.83 11.26
N ARG A 44 -12.25 8.81 10.42
CA ARG A 44 -13.01 8.60 9.17
C ARG A 44 -12.19 9.09 7.98
N PRO A 45 -11.08 8.43 7.66
CA PRO A 45 -10.27 8.82 6.53
C PRO A 45 -11.03 8.57 5.22
N TYR A 46 -10.80 9.43 4.26
CA TYR A 46 -11.16 9.19 2.87
C TYR A 46 -9.89 8.89 2.09
N ILE A 47 -9.89 7.77 1.36
CA ILE A 47 -8.79 7.37 0.49
C ILE A 47 -9.21 7.62 -0.95
N SER A 48 -8.49 8.50 -1.62
CA SER A 48 -8.70 8.77 -3.03
C SER A 48 -8.03 7.70 -3.91
N SER A 49 -8.46 7.60 -5.16
CA SER A 49 -7.82 6.71 -6.12
C SER A 49 -6.36 7.09 -6.41
N LEU A 50 -6.00 8.36 -6.21
CA LEU A 50 -4.63 8.82 -6.37
C LEU A 50 -3.74 8.44 -5.17
N ASP A 51 -4.30 8.36 -3.96
CA ASP A 51 -3.59 7.84 -2.79
C ASP A 51 -3.18 6.38 -3.02
N ASP A 52 -4.12 5.56 -3.46
CA ASP A 52 -3.87 4.15 -3.79
C ASP A 52 -2.83 4.00 -4.90
N TYR A 53 -3.00 4.75 -5.99
CA TYR A 53 -2.06 4.73 -7.11
C TYR A 53 -0.64 5.13 -6.68
N SER A 54 -0.52 6.24 -5.97
CA SER A 54 0.77 6.78 -5.52
C SER A 54 1.49 5.84 -4.56
N MET A 55 0.75 5.19 -3.68
CA MET A 55 1.31 4.20 -2.77
C MET A 55 1.88 3.00 -3.53
N VAL A 56 1.13 2.43 -4.46
CA VAL A 56 1.58 1.29 -5.28
C VAL A 56 2.78 1.69 -6.13
N LEU A 57 2.72 2.84 -6.80
CA LEU A 57 3.82 3.39 -7.60
C LEU A 57 5.10 3.53 -6.79
N THR A 58 5.00 4.09 -5.59
CA THR A 58 6.13 4.27 -4.68
C THR A 58 6.75 2.93 -4.28
N LYS A 59 5.93 1.93 -3.98
CA LYS A 59 6.43 0.60 -3.61
C LYS A 59 7.12 -0.11 -4.78
N LEU A 60 6.57 -0.02 -5.98
CA LEU A 60 7.21 -0.55 -7.19
C LEU A 60 8.57 0.11 -7.42
N GLY A 61 8.65 1.42 -7.38
CA GLY A 61 9.91 2.15 -7.54
C GLY A 61 10.94 1.82 -6.46
N SER A 62 10.49 1.55 -5.23
CA SER A 62 11.36 1.20 -4.10
C SER A 62 11.83 -0.25 -4.08
N GLY A 63 11.54 -1.04 -5.11
CA GLY A 63 12.07 -2.39 -5.22
C GLY A 63 11.08 -3.51 -4.88
N CYS A 64 9.81 -3.20 -4.66
CA CYS A 64 8.82 -4.22 -4.36
C CYS A 64 8.62 -5.17 -5.55
N ASN A 65 8.77 -6.47 -5.30
CA ASN A 65 8.63 -7.54 -6.29
C ASN A 65 7.37 -8.38 -6.09
N LEU A 66 6.61 -8.15 -5.03
CA LEU A 66 5.33 -8.79 -4.79
C LEU A 66 4.37 -7.80 -4.15
N LEU A 67 3.27 -7.53 -4.85
CA LEU A 67 2.21 -6.62 -4.42
C LEU A 67 0.96 -7.44 -4.06
N GLY A 68 0.71 -7.61 -2.77
CA GLY A 68 -0.56 -8.15 -2.28
C GLY A 68 -1.42 -7.01 -1.75
N TYR A 69 -2.60 -6.84 -2.31
CA TYR A 69 -3.51 -5.77 -1.89
C TYR A 69 -4.42 -6.22 -0.74
N TYR A 70 -4.60 -5.33 0.24
CA TYR A 70 -5.56 -5.50 1.31
C TYR A 70 -6.22 -4.15 1.70
N MET A 71 -7.55 -4.02 1.52
CA MET A 71 -8.42 -5.00 0.86
C MET A 71 -8.60 -4.63 -0.60
N PHE A 72 -8.58 -5.61 -1.48
CA PHE A 72 -8.88 -5.41 -2.90
C PHE A 72 -10.37 -5.50 -3.19
N CYS A 73 -11.04 -6.46 -2.54
CA CYS A 73 -12.50 -6.63 -2.61
C CYS A 73 -13.10 -6.52 -1.22
N GLY A 74 -14.18 -5.79 -1.11
CA GLY A 74 -15.04 -5.83 0.07
C GLY A 74 -15.74 -7.17 0.24
N GLY A 75 -16.28 -7.41 1.41
CA GLY A 75 -17.02 -8.61 1.73
C GLY A 75 -18.14 -8.34 2.73
N ILE A 76 -19.09 -9.25 2.82
CA ILE A 76 -20.19 -9.21 3.79
C ILE A 76 -19.89 -10.22 4.90
N ASN A 77 -19.93 -9.76 6.15
CA ASN A 77 -19.74 -10.62 7.31
C ASN A 77 -20.92 -11.56 7.48
N LYS A 78 -20.61 -12.84 7.64
CA LYS A 78 -21.63 -13.85 7.85
C LYS A 78 -22.35 -13.62 9.19
N MET A 79 -23.66 -13.71 9.15
CA MET A 79 -24.49 -13.71 10.36
C MET A 79 -24.39 -15.07 11.05
N ILE A 80 -23.97 -15.08 12.31
CA ILE A 80 -23.90 -16.27 13.14
C ILE A 80 -24.81 -16.06 14.36
N GLY A 81 -25.81 -16.91 14.51
CA GLY A 81 -26.77 -16.80 15.63
C GLY A 81 -27.55 -15.48 15.66
N GLY A 82 -27.80 -14.87 14.48
CA GLY A 82 -28.52 -13.61 14.35
C GLY A 82 -27.67 -12.35 14.57
N THR A 83 -26.37 -12.50 14.82
CA THR A 83 -25.43 -11.39 15.00
C THR A 83 -24.32 -11.43 13.96
N PRO A 84 -23.96 -10.29 13.34
CA PRO A 84 -22.78 -10.20 12.50
C PRO A 84 -21.50 -10.22 13.36
N LEU A 85 -20.36 -10.43 12.70
CA LEU A 85 -19.08 -10.37 13.35
C LEU A 85 -18.89 -9.01 14.03
N CYS A 86 -18.50 -9.02 15.32
CA CYS A 86 -18.14 -7.83 16.06
C CYS A 86 -16.62 -7.76 16.21
N ARG A 87 -16.04 -6.62 15.88
CA ARG A 87 -14.64 -6.30 16.21
C ARG A 87 -14.55 -5.74 17.65
N SER A 88 -14.97 -6.50 18.64
CA SER A 88 -14.98 -6.03 20.03
C SER A 88 -13.62 -6.10 20.75
N ASN A 89 -12.64 -6.82 20.17
CA ASN A 89 -11.42 -7.21 20.88
C ASN A 89 -10.12 -6.66 20.29
N TRP A 90 -10.18 -5.72 19.38
CA TRP A 90 -8.97 -5.08 18.87
C TRP A 90 -8.66 -3.85 19.66
N THR A 91 -7.79 -3.98 20.65
CA THR A 91 -7.16 -2.95 21.49
C THR A 91 -8.08 -1.82 21.97
N ASP A 92 -7.77 -1.22 23.09
CA ASP A 92 -8.49 -0.10 23.72
C ASP A 92 -8.70 1.12 22.79
N TYR A 93 -7.98 1.17 21.66
CA TYR A 93 -8.07 2.24 20.67
C TYR A 93 -9.14 2.02 19.60
N ASP A 94 -9.50 0.77 19.29
CA ASP A 94 -10.40 0.42 18.19
C ASP A 94 -11.58 -0.46 18.61
N ALA A 95 -12.03 -0.33 19.85
CA ALA A 95 -13.25 -0.98 20.31
C ALA A 95 -14.45 -0.50 19.47
N LEU A 96 -14.55 -1.00 18.26
CA LEU A 96 -15.77 -0.94 17.46
C LEU A 96 -16.77 -1.86 18.15
N VAL A 97 -17.50 -1.30 19.09
CA VAL A 97 -18.58 -1.96 19.82
C VAL A 97 -19.77 -2.29 18.91
N TYR A 98 -19.69 -1.88 17.65
CA TYR A 98 -20.78 -2.02 16.70
C TYR A 98 -20.63 -3.29 15.85
N PRO A 99 -21.75 -3.99 15.59
CA PRO A 99 -21.76 -5.07 14.63
C PRO A 99 -21.36 -4.53 13.25
N ILE A 100 -20.42 -5.21 12.61
CA ILE A 100 -19.93 -4.85 11.27
C ILE A 100 -20.55 -5.78 10.27
N PHE A 101 -21.48 -5.25 9.47
CA PHE A 101 -22.16 -6.04 8.44
C PHE A 101 -21.26 -6.27 7.22
N ASN A 102 -20.38 -5.33 6.92
CA ASN A 102 -19.48 -5.44 5.80
C ASN A 102 -18.03 -5.10 6.17
N ASN A 103 -17.10 -5.62 5.41
CA ASN A 103 -15.68 -5.28 5.42
C ASN A 103 -15.31 -4.67 4.08
N TYR A 104 -15.83 -3.47 3.81
CA TYR A 104 -15.55 -2.81 2.56
C TYR A 104 -14.18 -2.12 2.55
N PHE A 105 -13.81 -1.40 3.60
CA PHE A 105 -12.54 -0.70 3.79
C PHE A 105 -12.19 0.29 2.66
N GLN A 106 -13.18 0.79 1.93
CA GLN A 106 -12.98 1.61 0.73
C GLN A 106 -12.23 0.87 -0.40
N ALA A 107 -12.32 -0.46 -0.43
CA ALA A 107 -11.62 -1.30 -1.38
C ALA A 107 -11.96 -0.95 -2.85
N PRO A 108 -11.06 -1.25 -3.80
CA PRO A 108 -11.28 -1.05 -5.23
C PRO A 108 -12.55 -1.69 -5.77
N ILE A 109 -12.94 -2.84 -5.23
CA ILE A 109 -14.21 -3.49 -5.51
C ILE A 109 -15.04 -3.51 -4.23
N SER A 110 -16.26 -2.99 -4.30
CA SER A 110 -17.15 -2.98 -3.15
C SER A 110 -17.65 -4.38 -2.79
N GLU A 111 -18.26 -4.52 -1.62
CA GLU A 111 -18.95 -5.75 -1.18
C GLU A 111 -20.10 -6.18 -2.08
N HIS A 112 -20.58 -5.29 -2.93
CA HIS A 112 -21.64 -5.56 -3.92
C HIS A 112 -21.11 -5.77 -5.34
N GLY A 113 -19.77 -5.72 -5.53
CA GLY A 113 -19.13 -5.90 -6.83
C GLY A 113 -18.96 -4.63 -7.65
N ASP A 114 -19.23 -3.46 -7.10
CA ASP A 114 -19.05 -2.19 -7.80
C ASP A 114 -17.57 -1.85 -7.93
N TYR A 115 -17.15 -1.42 -9.11
CA TYR A 115 -15.79 -0.95 -9.37
C TYR A 115 -15.64 0.53 -9.01
N LYS A 116 -14.70 0.83 -8.14
CA LYS A 116 -14.33 2.21 -7.78
C LYS A 116 -13.26 2.77 -8.72
N ASN A 117 -13.01 4.07 -8.61
CA ASN A 117 -11.94 4.69 -9.39
C ASN A 117 -10.56 4.11 -9.07
N SER A 118 -10.31 3.73 -7.82
CA SER A 118 -9.08 3.05 -7.41
C SER A 118 -8.84 1.74 -8.16
N TYR A 119 -9.89 0.96 -8.47
CA TYR A 119 -9.76 -0.21 -9.32
C TYR A 119 -9.16 0.13 -10.70
N ARG A 120 -9.63 1.23 -11.29
CA ARG A 120 -9.19 1.65 -12.63
C ARG A 120 -7.75 2.16 -12.62
N THR A 121 -7.39 2.94 -11.61
CA THR A 121 -6.03 3.48 -11.49
C THR A 121 -5.00 2.39 -11.17
N ILE A 122 -5.31 1.48 -10.24
CA ILE A 122 -4.43 0.34 -9.91
C ILE A 122 -4.32 -0.64 -11.08
N LYS A 123 -5.38 -0.81 -11.86
CA LYS A 123 -5.35 -1.66 -13.06
C LYS A 123 -4.23 -1.26 -14.02
N LEU A 124 -3.97 0.05 -14.21
CA LEU A 124 -2.90 0.53 -15.07
C LEU A 124 -1.53 0.06 -14.59
N LEU A 125 -1.27 0.15 -13.28
CA LEU A 125 -0.03 -0.34 -12.69
C LEU A 125 0.10 -1.87 -12.78
N ASN A 126 -1.01 -2.58 -12.58
CA ASN A 126 -1.01 -4.04 -12.70
C ASN A 126 -0.76 -4.49 -14.15
N LEU A 127 -1.28 -3.78 -15.14
CA LEU A 127 -0.97 -4.04 -16.55
C LEU A 127 0.52 -3.78 -16.83
N PHE A 128 1.07 -2.68 -16.34
CA PHE A 128 2.50 -2.41 -16.42
C PHE A 128 3.34 -3.52 -15.78
N VAL A 129 2.98 -3.98 -14.59
CA VAL A 129 3.68 -5.09 -13.92
C VAL A 129 3.51 -6.41 -14.68
N ASN A 130 2.34 -6.65 -15.30
CA ASN A 130 2.13 -7.84 -16.12
C ASN A 130 3.07 -7.85 -17.34
N ASP A 131 3.28 -6.70 -17.96
CA ASP A 131 4.09 -6.59 -19.17
C ASP A 131 5.60 -6.53 -18.87
N PHE A 132 6.00 -5.84 -17.81
CA PHE A 132 7.39 -5.51 -17.49
C PHE A 132 7.90 -6.08 -16.15
N GLY A 133 7.07 -6.81 -15.41
CA GLY A 133 7.42 -7.27 -14.06
C GLY A 133 8.60 -8.24 -14.03
N SER A 134 8.78 -9.06 -15.05
CA SER A 134 9.93 -9.97 -15.16
C SER A 134 11.27 -9.23 -15.29
N GLU A 135 11.27 -8.07 -15.95
CA GLU A 135 12.44 -7.20 -16.06
C GLU A 135 12.66 -6.45 -14.74
N LEU A 136 11.58 -5.86 -14.19
CA LEU A 136 11.63 -5.14 -12.92
C LEU A 136 12.17 -6.02 -11.78
N ALA A 137 11.78 -7.28 -11.72
CA ALA A 137 12.22 -8.20 -10.67
C ALA A 137 13.74 -8.40 -10.62
N GLN A 138 14.43 -8.16 -11.73
CA GLN A 138 15.88 -8.28 -11.85
C GLN A 138 16.63 -6.96 -11.63
N MET A 139 15.90 -5.83 -11.55
CA MET A 139 16.46 -4.48 -11.43
C MET A 139 16.67 -4.10 -9.97
N GLN A 140 17.80 -3.47 -9.68
CA GLN A 140 18.07 -2.92 -8.36
C GLN A 140 17.35 -1.58 -8.17
N PRO A 141 16.80 -1.31 -6.98
CA PRO A 141 16.20 -0.03 -6.66
C PRO A 141 17.25 1.01 -6.29
N PHE A 142 17.11 2.21 -6.84
CA PHE A 142 17.90 3.39 -6.47
C PHE A 142 16.94 4.46 -5.99
N LEU A 143 17.04 4.79 -4.72
CA LEU A 143 16.23 5.81 -4.07
C LEU A 143 16.92 7.16 -4.16
N GLN A 144 16.13 8.22 -4.08
CA GLN A 144 16.63 9.60 -4.04
C GLN A 144 17.50 9.79 -2.80
N GLU A 145 18.76 10.21 -2.98
CA GLU A 145 19.72 10.37 -1.87
C GLU A 145 19.27 11.40 -0.84
N ASN A 146 18.68 12.50 -1.31
CA ASN A 146 18.16 13.58 -0.48
C ASN A 146 16.67 13.75 -0.76
N PRO A 147 15.80 12.90 -0.22
CA PRO A 147 14.37 13.00 -0.47
C PRO A 147 13.82 14.30 0.13
N PRO A 148 12.85 14.94 -0.56
CA PRO A 148 12.17 16.11 0.00
C PRO A 148 11.54 15.78 1.35
N LYS A 149 11.52 16.75 2.27
CA LYS A 149 10.84 16.60 3.56
C LYS A 149 9.35 16.35 3.35
N ASP A 150 8.71 15.73 4.33
CA ASP A 150 7.26 15.43 4.26
C ASP A 150 6.40 16.68 4.11
N SER A 151 6.87 17.82 4.63
CA SER A 151 6.21 19.12 4.47
C SER A 151 6.41 19.76 3.10
N ASP A 152 7.35 19.28 2.27
CA ASP A 152 7.58 19.79 0.94
C ASP A 152 6.58 19.18 -0.04
N GLN A 153 5.66 20.02 -0.51
CA GLN A 153 4.60 19.64 -1.45
C GLN A 153 4.95 20.01 -2.90
N CYS A 154 6.08 20.64 -3.13
CA CYS A 154 6.44 21.17 -4.45
C CYS A 154 7.47 20.31 -5.18
N SER A 155 8.38 19.67 -4.44
CA SER A 155 9.45 18.89 -5.05
C SER A 155 9.00 17.52 -5.49
N LEU A 156 9.46 17.09 -6.65
CA LEU A 156 9.21 15.75 -7.17
C LEU A 156 9.94 14.69 -6.33
N ARG A 157 9.26 13.62 -6.08
CA ARG A 157 9.81 12.40 -5.48
C ARG A 157 9.97 11.34 -6.56
N TYR A 158 11.12 10.70 -6.59
CA TYR A 158 11.37 9.65 -7.56
C TYR A 158 12.16 8.50 -6.97
N ALA A 159 12.05 7.37 -7.63
CA ALA A 159 12.90 6.21 -7.45
C ALA A 159 13.20 5.62 -8.83
N MET A 160 14.29 4.87 -8.94
CA MET A 160 14.67 4.20 -10.18
C MET A 160 14.86 2.72 -9.93
N ARG A 161 14.53 1.92 -10.94
CA ARG A 161 14.87 0.50 -11.00
C ARG A 161 15.79 0.31 -12.19
N ILE A 162 17.02 -0.13 -11.96
CA ILE A 162 18.07 -0.16 -12.98
C ILE A 162 18.73 -1.55 -13.02
N LYS A 163 19.00 -2.01 -14.24
CA LYS A 163 19.86 -3.14 -14.53
C LYS A 163 20.68 -2.82 -15.78
N ASP A 164 21.99 -2.95 -15.67
CA ASP A 164 22.92 -2.62 -16.74
C ASP A 164 22.73 -1.16 -17.24
N GLU A 165 22.46 -0.97 -18.52
CA GLU A 165 22.27 0.36 -19.15
C GLU A 165 20.79 0.75 -19.30
N SER A 166 19.86 -0.02 -18.70
CA SER A 166 18.42 0.22 -18.84
C SER A 166 17.71 0.27 -17.50
N GLY A 167 16.54 0.92 -17.48
CA GLY A 167 15.77 1.00 -16.26
C GLY A 167 14.46 1.78 -16.40
N TYR A 168 13.77 1.91 -15.28
CA TYR A 168 12.52 2.62 -15.14
C TYR A 168 12.64 3.69 -14.06
N ILE A 169 12.07 4.86 -14.33
CA ILE A 169 11.97 5.96 -13.36
C ILE A 169 10.52 6.06 -12.90
N PHE A 170 10.31 5.98 -11.61
CA PHE A 170 9.02 6.12 -10.95
C PHE A 170 8.96 7.50 -10.32
N VAL A 171 8.10 8.36 -10.83
CA VAL A 171 7.95 9.75 -10.35
C VAL A 171 6.61 9.90 -9.64
N ASN A 172 6.65 10.42 -8.43
CA ASN A 172 5.47 10.69 -7.64
C ASN A 172 5.42 12.16 -7.21
N HIS A 173 4.32 12.83 -7.55
CA HIS A 173 4.04 14.21 -7.13
C HIS A 173 2.65 14.34 -6.49
N HIS A 174 2.18 13.26 -5.88
CA HIS A 174 0.93 13.29 -5.12
C HIS A 174 1.17 13.92 -3.75
N CYS A 175 0.32 14.91 -3.40
CA CYS A 175 0.40 15.70 -2.16
C CYS A 175 -0.87 15.53 -1.32
#